data_0f5e98349c0a86c19d8e76feb38e1e36
#
_entry.id   0f5e98349c0a86c19d8e76feb38e1e36
#
_cell.length_a   1.000
_cell.length_b   1.000
_cell.length_c   1.000
_cell.angle_alpha   90.00
_cell.angle_beta   90.00
_cell.angle_gamma   90.00
#
_symmetry.space_group_name_H-M   'P 1'
#
loop_
_entity.id
_entity.type
_entity.pdbx_description
1 polymer ?
#
loop_
_entity_poly.entity_id
_entity_poly.type
_entity_poly.pdbx_seq_one_letter_code
_entity_poly.pdbx_strand_id
1 'polypeptide(L)'
;KRLGHDYVDQLVIHRHPHGVPGHVETPITETMEALHDVVKAGKVLYLGGSSMFAWQFAELQMTAEQNGWTKFISMQNHYNLIYREEEREMNKYCAKTGVGLMPWSPLARGILAGSYKGGLDKGQTTRSSGVDRKRTGMLYRGEMDFAIADRVIEVADKYGKTPAQISVAWLLNKPEIHAPVVGVSKIEQLDQLVAACDITLDAADITYLEELYKPVDNLLSIGFS
;
A
#
# COMPACT_ATOMS: atom_id res chain seq x y z
N LYS A 1 -3.76 26.58 -2.84
CA LYS A 1 -2.79 27.47 -2.17
C LYS A 1 -1.59 26.71 -1.56
N ARG A 2 -1.77 25.51 -0.94
CA ARG A 2 -0.65 24.77 -0.32
C ARG A 2 0.33 24.19 -1.34
N LEU A 3 -0.16 23.70 -2.48
CA LEU A 3 0.66 23.06 -3.51
C LEU A 3 1.22 24.06 -4.52
N GLY A 4 0.68 25.29 -4.58
CA GLY A 4 1.09 26.32 -5.54
C GLY A 4 0.72 26.00 -7.00
N HIS A 5 -0.20 25.07 -7.22
CA HIS A 5 -0.70 24.64 -8.53
C HIS A 5 -2.19 24.84 -8.65
N ASP A 6 -2.67 25.01 -9.88
CA ASP A 6 -4.09 25.15 -10.20
C ASP A 6 -4.79 23.80 -10.37
N TYR A 7 -4.03 22.72 -10.55
CA TYR A 7 -4.50 21.36 -10.69
C TYR A 7 -3.58 20.38 -9.94
N VAL A 8 -4.04 19.14 -9.80
CA VAL A 8 -3.25 18.00 -9.33
C VAL A 8 -3.26 16.90 -10.39
N ASP A 9 -2.15 16.18 -10.53
CA ASP A 9 -2.05 15.09 -11.50
C ASP A 9 -3.00 13.95 -11.11
N GLN A 10 -3.08 13.60 -9.83
CA GLN A 10 -3.95 12.55 -9.36
C GLN A 10 -4.65 12.92 -8.06
N LEU A 11 -5.96 12.70 -8.01
CA LEU A 11 -6.77 12.72 -6.80
C LEU A 11 -7.08 11.29 -6.35
N VAL A 12 -6.60 10.90 -5.18
CA VAL A 12 -6.88 9.58 -4.59
C VAL A 12 -7.95 9.73 -3.53
N ILE A 13 -9.09 9.05 -3.68
CA ILE A 13 -10.07 8.96 -2.59
C ILE A 13 -9.52 8.03 -1.51
N HIS A 14 -9.51 8.50 -0.25
CA HIS A 14 -8.81 7.80 0.84
C HIS A 14 -9.47 6.48 1.23
N ARG A 15 -10.81 6.39 1.13
CA ARG A 15 -11.62 5.21 1.45
C ARG A 15 -12.87 5.16 0.56
N HIS A 16 -13.53 4.01 0.56
CA HIS A 16 -14.85 3.88 -0.04
C HIS A 16 -15.86 4.77 0.73
N PRO A 17 -16.80 5.43 0.03
CA PRO A 17 -17.78 6.33 0.68
C PRO A 17 -18.70 5.64 1.67
N HIS A 18 -18.92 4.32 1.52
CA HIS A 18 -19.75 3.53 2.43
C HIS A 18 -18.88 2.78 3.44
N GLY A 19 -19.44 2.58 4.64
CA GLY A 19 -18.79 1.77 5.68
C GLY A 19 -17.92 2.56 6.66
N VAL A 20 -17.96 3.88 6.63
CA VAL A 20 -17.34 4.71 7.67
C VAL A 20 -18.35 4.91 8.81
N PRO A 21 -18.12 4.37 10.01
CA PRO A 21 -19.05 4.52 11.12
C PRO A 21 -19.36 6.00 11.42
N GLY A 22 -20.65 6.34 11.51
CA GLY A 22 -21.11 7.69 11.82
C GLY A 22 -21.21 8.65 10.63
N HIS A 23 -20.91 8.21 9.41
CA HIS A 23 -21.15 8.99 8.20
C HIS A 23 -22.46 8.57 7.53
N VAL A 24 -23.15 9.56 6.95
CA VAL A 24 -24.30 9.30 6.08
C VAL A 24 -23.80 8.64 4.81
N GLU A 25 -24.45 7.56 4.38
CA GLU A 25 -24.11 6.90 3.13
C GLU A 25 -24.40 7.83 1.95
N THR A 26 -23.33 8.23 1.26
CA THR A 26 -23.44 8.99 0.02
C THR A 26 -23.65 8.02 -1.14
N PRO A 27 -24.64 8.21 -2.01
CA PRO A 27 -24.80 7.36 -3.18
C PRO A 27 -23.50 7.30 -4.02
N ILE A 28 -23.17 6.11 -4.48
CA ILE A 28 -21.96 5.91 -5.30
C ILE A 28 -22.00 6.74 -6.59
N THR A 29 -23.19 6.90 -7.19
CA THR A 29 -23.41 7.75 -8.35
C THR A 29 -23.07 9.21 -8.07
N GLU A 30 -23.51 9.77 -6.94
CA GLU A 30 -23.17 11.14 -6.53
C GLU A 30 -21.64 11.33 -6.36
N THR A 31 -20.99 10.36 -5.70
CA THR A 31 -19.54 10.38 -5.52
C THR A 31 -18.81 10.34 -6.87
N MET A 32 -19.21 9.44 -7.77
CA MET A 32 -18.54 9.27 -9.06
C MET A 32 -18.79 10.45 -10.00
N GLU A 33 -19.98 11.03 -9.98
CA GLU A 33 -20.31 12.24 -10.73
C GLU A 33 -19.44 13.43 -10.28
N ALA A 34 -19.36 13.67 -8.96
CA ALA A 34 -18.53 14.74 -8.41
C ALA A 34 -17.04 14.57 -8.75
N LEU A 35 -16.53 13.33 -8.73
CA LEU A 35 -15.16 13.03 -9.15
C LEU A 35 -14.95 13.29 -10.64
N HIS A 36 -15.90 12.91 -11.48
CA HIS A 36 -15.86 13.20 -12.91
C HIS A 36 -15.87 14.71 -13.16
N ASP A 37 -16.70 15.47 -12.46
CA ASP A 37 -16.79 16.92 -12.63
C ASP A 37 -15.50 17.65 -12.26
N VAL A 38 -14.75 17.22 -11.23
CA VAL A 38 -13.45 17.86 -10.94
C VAL A 38 -12.40 17.56 -12.02
N VAL A 39 -12.50 16.40 -12.70
CA VAL A 39 -11.66 16.11 -13.87
C VAL A 39 -12.07 16.98 -15.06
N LYS A 40 -13.36 17.07 -15.36
CA LYS A 40 -13.87 17.97 -16.44
C LYS A 40 -13.52 19.44 -16.22
N ALA A 41 -13.51 19.88 -14.95
CA ALA A 41 -13.10 21.24 -14.60
C ALA A 41 -11.58 21.46 -14.72
N GLY A 42 -10.79 20.46 -15.11
CA GLY A 42 -9.33 20.54 -15.25
C GLY A 42 -8.57 20.69 -13.93
N LYS A 43 -9.23 20.43 -12.79
CA LYS A 43 -8.59 20.51 -11.46
C LYS A 43 -7.83 19.25 -11.09
N VAL A 44 -8.16 18.16 -11.76
CA VAL A 44 -7.58 16.82 -11.54
C VAL A 44 -7.40 16.18 -12.90
N LEU A 45 -6.25 15.55 -13.16
CA LEU A 45 -6.02 14.83 -14.42
C LEU A 45 -6.49 13.38 -14.31
N TYR A 46 -6.19 12.71 -13.20
CA TYR A 46 -6.49 11.28 -13.00
C TYR A 46 -7.10 11.02 -11.63
N LEU A 47 -7.91 9.96 -11.53
CA LEU A 47 -8.51 9.50 -10.29
C LEU A 47 -7.81 8.22 -9.80
N GLY A 48 -7.67 8.09 -8.47
CA GLY A 48 -7.22 6.89 -7.79
C GLY A 48 -8.13 6.51 -6.63
N GLY A 49 -8.19 5.22 -6.32
CA GLY A 49 -8.83 4.71 -5.10
C GLY A 49 -7.81 4.32 -4.04
N SER A 50 -8.24 4.15 -2.79
CA SER A 50 -7.40 3.64 -1.72
C SER A 50 -8.18 2.76 -0.75
N SER A 51 -7.59 1.63 -0.40
CA SER A 51 -7.97 0.77 0.74
C SER A 51 -9.47 0.51 0.87
N MET A 52 -10.02 -0.22 -0.08
CA MET A 52 -11.40 -0.69 -0.10
C MET A 52 -11.45 -2.15 -0.57
N PHE A 53 -12.57 -2.83 -0.37
CA PHE A 53 -12.75 -4.18 -0.89
C PHE A 53 -12.77 -4.18 -2.42
N ALA A 54 -12.34 -5.28 -3.05
CA ALA A 54 -12.30 -5.39 -4.51
C ALA A 54 -13.68 -5.23 -5.14
N TRP A 55 -14.75 -5.74 -4.51
CA TRP A 55 -16.12 -5.55 -5.00
C TRP A 55 -16.57 -4.08 -4.94
N GLN A 56 -16.17 -3.33 -3.90
CA GLN A 56 -16.45 -1.90 -3.79
C GLN A 56 -15.77 -1.10 -4.91
N PHE A 57 -14.50 -1.42 -5.16
CA PHE A 57 -13.76 -0.77 -6.25
C PHE A 57 -14.34 -1.11 -7.62
N ALA A 58 -14.72 -2.38 -7.83
CA ALA A 58 -15.39 -2.81 -9.06
C ALA A 58 -16.72 -2.06 -9.28
N GLU A 59 -17.51 -1.87 -8.21
CA GLU A 59 -18.78 -1.14 -8.29
C GLU A 59 -18.57 0.33 -8.70
N LEU A 60 -17.57 1.02 -8.11
CA LEU A 60 -17.20 2.38 -8.52
C LEU A 60 -16.78 2.45 -9.99
N GLN A 61 -15.93 1.50 -10.45
CA GLN A 61 -15.48 1.42 -11.84
C GLN A 61 -16.63 1.17 -12.80
N MET A 62 -17.55 0.26 -12.45
CA MET A 62 -18.73 -0.05 -13.26
C MET A 62 -19.70 1.14 -13.32
N THR A 63 -19.92 1.84 -12.21
CA THR A 63 -20.74 3.05 -12.15
C THR A 63 -20.18 4.13 -13.08
N ALA A 64 -18.85 4.34 -13.05
CA ALA A 64 -18.20 5.27 -13.97
C ALA A 64 -18.40 4.86 -15.44
N GLU A 65 -18.21 3.59 -15.75
CA GLU A 65 -18.34 3.08 -17.12
C GLU A 65 -19.78 3.21 -17.67
N GLN A 66 -20.79 2.84 -16.87
CA GLN A 66 -22.20 2.91 -17.24
C GLN A 66 -22.69 4.34 -17.51
N ASN A 67 -22.09 5.33 -16.83
CA ASN A 67 -22.46 6.73 -17.00
C ASN A 67 -21.50 7.53 -17.91
N GLY A 68 -20.50 6.89 -18.52
CA GLY A 68 -19.50 7.58 -19.34
C GLY A 68 -18.60 8.53 -18.54
N TRP A 69 -18.41 8.26 -17.25
CA TRP A 69 -17.58 9.06 -16.35
C TRP A 69 -16.12 8.59 -16.28
N THR A 70 -15.27 9.42 -15.69
CA THR A 70 -13.85 9.13 -15.51
C THR A 70 -13.65 7.95 -14.54
N LYS A 71 -12.95 6.92 -15.00
CA LYS A 71 -12.58 5.75 -14.19
C LYS A 71 -11.32 6.02 -13.36
N PHE A 72 -11.14 5.24 -12.31
CA PHE A 72 -9.89 5.21 -11.55
C PHE A 72 -8.79 4.50 -12.36
N ILE A 73 -7.58 5.05 -12.33
CA ILE A 73 -6.40 4.46 -12.97
C ILE A 73 -5.44 3.81 -11.99
N SER A 74 -5.61 4.05 -10.69
CA SER A 74 -4.74 3.49 -9.67
C SER A 74 -5.48 3.07 -8.41
N MET A 75 -4.88 2.12 -7.67
CA MET A 75 -5.29 1.70 -6.34
C MET A 75 -4.12 1.81 -5.37
N GLN A 76 -4.30 2.58 -4.30
CA GLN A 76 -3.35 2.68 -3.20
C GLN A 76 -3.80 1.77 -2.06
N ASN A 77 -3.33 0.52 -2.07
CA ASN A 77 -3.72 -0.52 -1.12
C ASN A 77 -2.63 -0.82 -0.08
N HIS A 78 -3.00 -1.50 1.00
CA HIS A 78 -2.07 -1.99 2.01
C HIS A 78 -1.42 -3.28 1.52
N TYR A 79 -0.15 -3.24 1.14
CA TYR A 79 0.51 -4.42 0.62
C TYR A 79 2.02 -4.41 0.90
N ASN A 80 2.51 -5.48 1.52
CA ASN A 80 3.92 -5.73 1.82
C ASN A 80 4.12 -7.22 2.18
N LEU A 81 5.35 -7.65 2.45
CA LEU A 81 5.70 -9.05 2.74
C LEU A 81 4.92 -9.68 3.90
N ILE A 82 4.52 -8.89 4.90
CA ILE A 82 3.79 -9.37 6.08
C ILE A 82 2.29 -9.04 6.07
N TYR A 83 1.80 -8.44 4.98
CA TYR A 83 0.37 -8.28 4.71
C TYR A 83 0.10 -8.45 3.22
N ARG A 84 -0.43 -9.62 2.83
CA ARG A 84 -0.62 -10.04 1.44
C ARG A 84 -2.08 -10.36 1.09
N GLU A 85 -3.04 -9.90 1.89
CA GLU A 85 -4.46 -10.19 1.67
C GLU A 85 -5.00 -9.60 0.36
N GLU A 86 -4.37 -8.55 -0.15
CA GLU A 86 -4.73 -7.91 -1.43
C GLU A 86 -4.46 -8.82 -2.65
N GLU A 87 -3.60 -9.83 -2.52
CA GLU A 87 -3.35 -10.83 -3.57
C GLU A 87 -4.56 -11.74 -3.83
N ARG A 88 -5.52 -11.80 -2.90
CA ARG A 88 -6.73 -12.62 -3.07
C ARG A 88 -7.57 -12.13 -4.24
N GLU A 89 -7.86 -10.82 -4.27
CA GLU A 89 -8.79 -10.23 -5.23
C GLU A 89 -8.31 -8.90 -5.80
N MET A 90 -7.99 -7.90 -4.97
CA MET A 90 -7.72 -6.53 -5.44
C MET A 90 -6.58 -6.47 -6.44
N ASN A 91 -5.43 -7.08 -6.13
CA ASN A 91 -4.27 -7.05 -7.04
C ASN A 91 -4.61 -7.72 -8.39
N LYS A 92 -5.33 -8.85 -8.35
CA LYS A 92 -5.77 -9.56 -9.57
C LYS A 92 -6.77 -8.75 -10.39
N TYR A 93 -7.70 -8.09 -9.71
CA TYR A 93 -8.67 -7.20 -10.36
C TYR A 93 -7.96 -6.03 -11.05
N CYS A 94 -7.06 -5.36 -10.35
CA CYS A 94 -6.29 -4.24 -10.88
C CYS A 94 -5.43 -4.67 -12.08
N ALA A 95 -4.69 -5.77 -11.97
CA ALA A 95 -3.89 -6.30 -13.07
C ALA A 95 -4.75 -6.63 -14.30
N LYS A 96 -5.94 -7.23 -14.12
CA LYS A 96 -6.86 -7.57 -15.21
C LYS A 96 -7.47 -6.34 -15.88
N THR A 97 -7.70 -5.27 -15.14
CA THR A 97 -8.40 -4.06 -15.62
C THR A 97 -7.47 -2.92 -15.99
N GLY A 98 -6.15 -3.12 -15.91
CA GLY A 98 -5.13 -2.12 -16.23
C GLY A 98 -5.02 -0.99 -15.21
N VAL A 99 -5.46 -1.23 -13.97
CA VAL A 99 -5.32 -0.29 -12.85
C VAL A 99 -3.96 -0.48 -12.18
N GLY A 100 -3.16 0.58 -12.06
CA GLY A 100 -1.85 0.54 -11.42
C GLY A 100 -1.93 0.43 -9.90
N LEU A 101 -1.08 -0.38 -9.29
CA LEU A 101 -0.99 -0.51 -7.83
C LEU A 101 0.09 0.39 -7.26
N MET A 102 -0.26 1.12 -6.18
CA MET A 102 0.60 2.05 -5.44
C MET A 102 0.59 1.69 -3.95
N PRO A 103 1.21 0.59 -3.51
CA PRO A 103 1.08 0.11 -2.14
C PRO A 103 1.56 1.11 -1.09
N TRP A 104 0.78 1.31 -0.03
CA TRP A 104 1.24 2.02 1.16
C TRP A 104 1.81 1.06 2.21
N SER A 105 2.62 1.59 3.12
CA SER A 105 3.38 0.82 4.14
C SER A 105 4.25 -0.31 3.57
N PRO A 106 5.04 -0.08 2.53
CA PRO A 106 5.91 -1.11 1.94
C PRO A 106 6.92 -1.68 2.93
N LEU A 107 7.30 -0.91 3.95
CA LEU A 107 8.23 -1.31 5.01
C LEU A 107 7.52 -1.70 6.32
N ALA A 108 6.20 -1.94 6.28
CA ALA A 108 5.42 -2.32 7.47
C ALA A 108 5.76 -1.48 8.71
N ARG A 109 5.75 -0.14 8.56
CA ARG A 109 6.09 0.85 9.60
C ARG A 109 7.49 0.66 10.21
N GLY A 110 8.41 0.05 9.47
CA GLY A 110 9.80 -0.16 9.88
C GLY A 110 10.13 -1.59 10.31
N ILE A 111 9.15 -2.48 10.44
CA ILE A 111 9.40 -3.91 10.76
C ILE A 111 10.28 -4.52 9.66
N LEU A 112 9.88 -4.37 8.41
CA LEU A 112 10.62 -4.87 7.25
C LEU A 112 11.89 -4.05 6.91
N ALA A 113 12.17 -2.99 7.65
CA ALA A 113 13.44 -2.27 7.59
C ALA A 113 14.43 -2.71 8.69
N GLY A 114 14.09 -3.75 9.47
CA GLY A 114 14.93 -4.27 10.54
C GLY A 114 14.90 -3.45 11.84
N SER A 115 13.97 -2.47 11.95
CA SER A 115 13.92 -1.56 13.12
C SER A 115 13.39 -2.20 14.41
N TYR A 116 12.86 -3.41 14.33
CA TYR A 116 12.23 -4.13 15.45
C TYR A 116 12.80 -5.53 15.65
N LYS A 117 14.10 -5.70 15.42
CA LYS A 117 14.77 -6.99 15.59
C LYS A 117 14.50 -7.56 16.98
N GLY A 118 13.82 -8.71 17.04
CA GLY A 118 13.44 -9.38 18.28
C GLY A 118 12.14 -8.89 18.92
N GLY A 119 11.27 -8.18 18.19
CA GLY A 119 9.91 -7.84 18.59
C GLY A 119 9.62 -6.34 18.76
N LEU A 120 8.33 -6.01 18.90
CA LEU A 120 7.84 -4.62 19.01
C LEU A 120 8.44 -3.84 20.20
N ASP A 121 8.77 -4.54 21.26
CA ASP A 121 9.31 -3.93 22.49
C ASP A 121 10.76 -3.47 22.33
N LYS A 122 11.44 -3.92 21.28
CA LYS A 122 12.85 -3.63 20.99
C LYS A 122 13.04 -2.63 19.86
N GLY A 123 11.97 -1.99 19.39
CA GLY A 123 12.03 -1.02 18.30
C GLY A 123 12.88 0.21 18.66
N GLN A 124 13.72 0.65 17.70
CA GLN A 124 14.67 1.74 17.87
C GLN A 124 14.31 2.98 17.03
N THR A 125 13.05 3.16 16.68
CA THR A 125 12.58 4.30 15.87
C THR A 125 11.66 5.21 16.64
N THR A 126 11.43 6.43 16.15
CA THR A 126 10.40 7.34 16.68
C THR A 126 9.01 6.72 16.67
N ARG A 127 8.75 5.79 15.74
CA ARG A 127 7.49 5.03 15.63
C ARG A 127 7.38 3.87 16.61
N SER A 128 8.46 3.53 17.32
CA SER A 128 8.44 2.48 18.34
C SER A 128 7.93 2.95 19.70
N SER A 129 7.46 4.21 19.80
CA SER A 129 6.94 4.81 21.03
C SER A 129 5.55 5.43 20.83
N GLY A 130 4.82 5.62 21.92
CA GLY A 130 3.56 6.36 21.96
C GLY A 130 2.45 5.78 21.06
N VAL A 131 1.69 6.67 20.41
CA VAL A 131 0.55 6.32 19.55
C VAL A 131 0.96 5.50 18.33
N ASP A 132 2.12 5.79 17.75
CA ASP A 132 2.63 5.09 16.57
C ASP A 132 2.98 3.63 16.88
N ARG A 133 3.52 3.34 18.06
CA ARG A 133 3.74 1.97 18.52
C ARG A 133 2.42 1.20 18.63
N LYS A 134 1.39 1.83 19.21
CA LYS A 134 0.07 1.22 19.34
C LYS A 134 -0.51 0.88 17.96
N ARG A 135 -0.43 1.81 17.01
CA ARG A 135 -0.86 1.57 15.62
C ARG A 135 -0.05 0.45 14.93
N THR A 136 1.26 0.42 15.13
CA THR A 136 2.11 -0.66 14.59
C THR A 136 1.66 -2.01 15.13
N GLY A 137 1.44 -2.12 16.46
CA GLY A 137 0.97 -3.35 17.10
C GLY A 137 -0.48 -3.74 16.76
N MET A 138 -1.31 -2.81 16.25
CA MET A 138 -2.63 -3.15 15.71
C MET A 138 -2.54 -3.80 14.32
N LEU A 139 -1.58 -3.38 13.50
CA LEU A 139 -1.39 -3.87 12.13
C LEU A 139 -0.51 -5.13 12.08
N TYR A 140 0.50 -5.19 12.92
CA TYR A 140 1.56 -6.21 12.86
C TYR A 140 1.94 -6.63 14.29
N ARG A 141 1.60 -7.84 14.68
CA ARG A 141 1.83 -8.33 16.05
C ARG A 141 2.10 -9.83 16.14
N GLY A 142 2.03 -10.51 14.99
CA GLY A 142 2.19 -11.96 14.94
C GLY A 142 3.65 -12.39 14.95
N GLU A 143 3.93 -13.56 15.48
CA GLU A 143 5.26 -14.19 15.38
C GLU A 143 5.71 -14.34 13.92
N MET A 144 4.75 -14.63 13.02
CA MET A 144 4.97 -14.70 11.58
C MET A 144 5.58 -13.42 11.02
N ASP A 145 5.11 -12.23 11.46
CA ASP A 145 5.57 -10.94 10.96
C ASP A 145 7.06 -10.74 11.22
N PHE A 146 7.52 -11.12 12.42
CA PHE A 146 8.93 -11.02 12.80
C PHE A 146 9.78 -12.10 12.16
N ALA A 147 9.26 -13.33 12.02
CA ALA A 147 9.97 -14.40 11.32
C ALA A 147 10.22 -14.05 9.84
N ILE A 148 9.25 -13.43 9.16
CA ILE A 148 9.44 -12.92 7.79
C ILE A 148 10.44 -11.76 7.79
N ALA A 149 10.39 -10.84 8.77
CA ALA A 149 11.34 -9.75 8.86
C ALA A 149 12.79 -10.23 9.10
N ASP A 150 12.98 -11.30 9.86
CA ASP A 150 14.30 -11.93 10.06
C ASP A 150 14.82 -12.50 8.73
N ARG A 151 13.97 -13.16 7.93
CA ARG A 151 14.34 -13.61 6.58
C ARG A 151 14.71 -12.46 5.63
N VAL A 152 14.03 -11.32 5.75
CA VAL A 152 14.40 -10.12 4.98
C VAL A 152 15.82 -9.66 5.34
N ILE A 153 16.21 -9.73 6.62
CA ILE A 153 17.56 -9.40 7.08
C ILE A 153 18.59 -10.38 6.46
N GLU A 154 18.32 -11.69 6.50
CA GLU A 154 19.19 -12.72 5.94
C GLU A 154 19.40 -12.53 4.41
N VAL A 155 18.31 -12.27 3.68
CA VAL A 155 18.40 -11.98 2.24
C VAL A 155 19.14 -10.67 2.00
N ALA A 156 18.93 -9.65 2.81
CA ALA A 156 19.65 -8.39 2.71
C ALA A 156 21.16 -8.58 2.89
N ASP A 157 21.58 -9.35 3.86
CA ASP A 157 22.99 -9.69 4.08
C ASP A 157 23.59 -10.44 2.88
N LYS A 158 22.84 -11.40 2.29
CA LYS A 158 23.24 -12.14 1.07
C LYS A 158 23.52 -11.21 -0.12
N TYR A 159 22.66 -10.18 -0.31
CA TYR A 159 22.77 -9.23 -1.42
C TYR A 159 23.70 -8.04 -1.10
N GLY A 160 24.19 -7.90 0.13
CA GLY A 160 24.95 -6.72 0.56
C GLY A 160 24.10 -5.45 0.52
N LYS A 161 22.81 -5.57 0.83
CA LYS A 161 21.81 -4.50 0.79
C LYS A 161 21.16 -4.31 2.16
N THR A 162 20.37 -3.24 2.32
CA THR A 162 19.58 -3.05 3.54
C THR A 162 18.27 -3.84 3.48
N PRO A 163 17.69 -4.24 4.63
CA PRO A 163 16.36 -4.87 4.68
C PRO A 163 15.27 -4.04 4.01
N ALA A 164 15.35 -2.71 4.12
CA ALA A 164 14.43 -1.80 3.47
C ALA A 164 14.51 -1.88 1.93
N GLN A 165 15.72 -2.00 1.38
CA GLN A 165 15.92 -2.17 -0.07
C GLN A 165 15.35 -3.50 -0.56
N ILE A 166 15.60 -4.61 0.15
CA ILE A 166 15.05 -5.92 -0.21
C ILE A 166 13.52 -5.92 -0.17
N SER A 167 12.92 -5.31 0.85
CA SER A 167 11.47 -5.23 0.98
C SER A 167 10.81 -4.43 -0.15
N VAL A 168 11.43 -3.33 -0.58
CA VAL A 168 10.93 -2.54 -1.71
C VAL A 168 11.21 -3.26 -3.04
N ALA A 169 12.38 -3.87 -3.21
CA ALA A 169 12.71 -4.67 -4.38
C ALA A 169 11.73 -5.84 -4.56
N TRP A 170 11.33 -6.52 -3.48
CA TRP A 170 10.32 -7.56 -3.52
C TRP A 170 8.99 -7.06 -4.11
N LEU A 171 8.53 -5.87 -3.70
CA LEU A 171 7.34 -5.25 -4.28
C LEU A 171 7.53 -4.95 -5.76
N LEU A 172 8.65 -4.33 -6.13
CA LEU A 172 8.96 -3.94 -7.51
C LEU A 172 9.21 -5.11 -8.45
N ASN A 173 9.50 -6.31 -7.92
CA ASN A 173 9.59 -7.54 -8.72
C ASN A 173 8.20 -8.10 -9.11
N LYS A 174 7.09 -7.53 -8.61
CA LYS A 174 5.73 -7.91 -8.99
C LYS A 174 5.24 -7.01 -10.13
N PRO A 175 4.85 -7.57 -11.29
CA PRO A 175 4.54 -6.78 -12.49
C PRO A 175 3.35 -5.83 -12.33
N GLU A 176 2.45 -6.10 -11.39
CA GLU A 176 1.30 -5.25 -11.10
C GLU A 176 1.62 -4.05 -10.21
N ILE A 177 2.79 -4.03 -9.55
CA ILE A 177 3.20 -2.92 -8.67
C ILE A 177 3.92 -1.85 -9.46
N HIS A 178 3.39 -0.63 -9.44
CA HIS A 178 3.90 0.48 -10.23
C HIS A 178 4.72 1.49 -9.40
N ALA A 179 4.23 1.84 -8.20
CA ALA A 179 4.86 2.87 -7.38
C ALA A 179 4.57 2.68 -5.88
N PRO A 180 5.42 1.97 -5.11
CA PRO A 180 5.28 1.89 -3.66
C PRO A 180 5.39 3.28 -3.01
N VAL A 181 4.44 3.59 -2.10
CA VAL A 181 4.43 4.87 -1.38
C VAL A 181 5.32 4.77 -0.14
N VAL A 182 6.46 5.45 -0.18
CA VAL A 182 7.45 5.44 0.89
C VAL A 182 7.44 6.74 1.69
N GLY A 183 7.72 6.64 2.99
CA GLY A 183 7.94 7.79 3.87
C GLY A 183 9.32 7.70 4.50
N VAL A 184 10.12 8.76 4.35
CA VAL A 184 11.47 8.86 4.88
C VAL A 184 11.60 10.06 5.81
N SER A 185 12.54 10.01 6.74
CA SER A 185 12.87 11.10 7.65
C SER A 185 14.24 11.73 7.36
N LYS A 186 15.03 11.11 6.49
CA LYS A 186 16.37 11.54 6.06
C LYS A 186 16.54 11.31 4.56
N ILE A 187 17.31 12.16 3.90
CA ILE A 187 17.58 12.08 2.46
C ILE A 187 18.29 10.77 2.10
N GLU A 188 19.24 10.33 2.92
CA GLU A 188 19.99 9.10 2.68
C GLU A 188 19.08 7.85 2.64
N GLN A 189 17.96 7.88 3.35
CA GLN A 189 16.94 6.82 3.28
C GLN A 189 16.22 6.82 1.93
N LEU A 190 15.97 8.01 1.36
CA LEU A 190 15.36 8.10 0.02
C LEU A 190 16.30 7.52 -1.04
N ASP A 191 17.57 7.91 -1.02
CA ASP A 191 18.57 7.41 -1.97
C ASP A 191 18.68 5.88 -1.90
N GLN A 192 18.67 5.30 -0.68
CA GLN A 192 18.65 3.85 -0.50
C GLN A 192 17.40 3.20 -1.12
N LEU A 193 16.23 3.80 -0.94
CA LEU A 193 14.98 3.23 -1.48
C LEU A 193 14.91 3.37 -3.00
N VAL A 194 15.42 4.46 -3.56
CA VAL A 194 15.54 4.62 -5.02
C VAL A 194 16.46 3.54 -5.61
N ALA A 195 17.59 3.25 -4.96
CA ALA A 195 18.50 2.19 -5.39
C ALA A 195 17.89 0.78 -5.32
N ALA A 196 16.74 0.59 -4.67
CA ALA A 196 16.01 -0.68 -4.70
C ALA A 196 15.40 -0.99 -6.08
N CYS A 197 15.21 0.02 -6.93
CA CYS A 197 14.70 -0.16 -8.31
C CYS A 197 15.64 -1.01 -9.18
N ASP A 198 16.93 -1.03 -8.86
CA ASP A 198 17.96 -1.76 -9.61
C ASP A 198 18.23 -3.16 -9.03
N ILE A 199 17.47 -3.59 -8.01
CA ILE A 199 17.65 -4.88 -7.36
C ILE A 199 16.69 -5.91 -7.96
N THR A 200 17.23 -6.93 -8.58
CA THR A 200 16.48 -8.11 -9.01
C THR A 200 16.71 -9.24 -8.00
N LEU A 201 15.64 -9.78 -7.44
CA LEU A 201 15.70 -10.91 -6.51
C LEU A 201 15.62 -12.22 -7.29
N ASP A 202 16.41 -13.22 -6.87
CA ASP A 202 16.31 -14.56 -7.40
C ASP A 202 14.98 -15.23 -7.00
N ALA A 203 14.44 -16.10 -7.85
CA ALA A 203 13.18 -16.79 -7.59
C ALA A 203 13.21 -17.62 -6.28
N ALA A 204 14.37 -18.18 -5.93
CA ALA A 204 14.55 -18.91 -4.68
C ALA A 204 14.44 -17.99 -3.46
N ASP A 205 14.98 -16.77 -3.53
CA ASP A 205 14.91 -15.79 -2.46
C ASP A 205 13.48 -15.23 -2.31
N ILE A 206 12.78 -14.99 -3.42
CA ILE A 206 11.36 -14.62 -3.40
C ILE A 206 10.55 -15.70 -2.70
N THR A 207 10.73 -16.97 -3.07
CA THR A 207 10.05 -18.10 -2.41
C THR A 207 10.37 -18.14 -0.92
N TYR A 208 11.65 -17.98 -0.55
CA TYR A 208 12.09 -17.97 0.83
C TYR A 208 11.44 -16.86 1.66
N LEU A 209 11.32 -15.67 1.09
CA LEU A 209 10.66 -14.53 1.74
C LEU A 209 9.15 -14.74 1.91
N GLU A 210 8.51 -15.48 0.99
CA GLU A 210 7.06 -15.62 0.91
C GLU A 210 6.49 -16.84 1.64
N GLU A 211 7.23 -17.92 1.77
CA GLU A 211 6.70 -19.24 2.20
C GLU A 211 6.17 -19.30 3.63
N LEU A 212 6.63 -18.40 4.52
CA LEU A 212 6.10 -18.31 5.89
C LEU A 212 4.75 -17.61 5.99
N TYR A 213 4.34 -16.87 4.94
CA TYR A 213 3.12 -16.10 5.01
C TYR A 213 1.89 -17.00 5.13
N LYS A 214 1.08 -16.74 6.15
CA LYS A 214 -0.23 -17.34 6.32
C LYS A 214 -1.28 -16.23 6.26
N PRO A 215 -2.44 -16.50 5.65
CA PRO A 215 -3.52 -15.53 5.59
C PRO A 215 -3.89 -14.97 6.96
N VAL A 216 -4.11 -13.67 7.01
CA VAL A 216 -4.54 -12.94 8.21
C VAL A 216 -5.92 -12.31 7.96
N ASP A 217 -6.54 -11.80 9.02
CA ASP A 217 -7.78 -11.06 8.87
C ASP A 217 -7.57 -9.82 8.00
N ASN A 218 -8.52 -9.60 7.08
CA ASN A 218 -8.48 -8.41 6.25
C ASN A 218 -8.70 -7.18 7.13
N LEU A 219 -7.75 -6.27 7.14
CA LEU A 219 -7.79 -5.05 7.97
C LEU A 219 -8.97 -4.13 7.63
N LEU A 220 -9.50 -4.21 6.41
CA LEU A 220 -10.71 -3.49 6.01
C LEU A 220 -11.95 -3.98 6.76
N SER A 221 -12.01 -5.29 7.10
CA SER A 221 -13.14 -5.90 7.81
C SER A 221 -13.20 -5.57 9.30
N ILE A 222 -12.08 -5.13 9.90
CA ILE A 222 -12.01 -4.76 11.32
C ILE A 222 -12.10 -3.25 11.57
N GLY A 223 -12.56 -2.50 10.57
CA GLY A 223 -12.78 -1.06 10.70
C GLY A 223 -11.52 -0.23 10.89
N PHE A 224 -10.40 -0.70 10.34
CA PHE A 224 -9.17 0.07 10.32
C PHE A 224 -9.26 1.16 9.26
N SER A 225 -9.87 2.28 9.64
CA SER A 225 -10.04 3.49 8.83
C SER A 225 -9.26 4.67 9.43
#